data_a26f3b88755b59a894776f0a3c45dae9
#
_entry.id   a26f3b88755b59a894776f0a3c45dae9
#
_cell.length_a   1.000
_cell.length_b   1.000
_cell.length_c   1.000
_cell.angle_alpha   90.00
_cell.angle_beta   90.00
_cell.angle_gamma   90.00
#
_symmetry.space_group_name_H-M   'P 1'
#
loop_
_entity.id
_entity.type
_entity.pdbx_description
1 polymer ?
#
loop_
_entity_poly.entity_id
_entity_poly.type
_entity_poly.pdbx_seq_one_letter_code
_entity_poly.pdbx_strand_id
1 'polypeptide(L)'
;MNQTGGTSMEQMNEKKTASDQQEFQGLLFDGNKLIEEAVGRYHADSSDEHFAAVIDAIRQRMHEDGHFIIPVITDEEDKDRFSLRAIQTRDGKYCYVAFTSYAEHEQGQESEVISHAIDSTLKFILETEADGLIINPWGNPFLLDREMADRIIKVDGGVEYSVPEEVITAKLLEDGSFLKRAIEICNRNRTVLNILKLERILRDSQVWVPCTAIMSDADYAVMEKAIKDAEENGGLDSLVGMEFSNQDNIRMVPDILQNGDEYFFPVFTSEEEMGEYGERFSKVACHFLEAENMARNNERNVAGIVINAFTEPFVVPRELFDMIARIESAIEVQI
;
A
#
# COMPACT_ATOMS: atom_id res chain seq x y z
N MET A 1 25.38 42.64 -22.35
CA MET A 1 24.31 42.40 -21.37
C MET A 1 23.77 41.01 -21.61
N ASN A 2 24.32 40.02 -20.92
CA ASN A 2 23.84 38.63 -20.97
C ASN A 2 23.01 38.40 -19.72
N GLN A 3 21.71 38.21 -19.89
CA GLN A 3 20.85 37.66 -18.83
C GLN A 3 20.89 36.13 -18.93
N THR A 4 21.61 35.50 -18.03
CA THR A 4 21.52 34.08 -17.79
C THR A 4 20.31 33.85 -16.86
N GLY A 5 19.23 33.30 -17.42
CA GLY A 5 18.05 32.89 -16.66
C GLY A 5 18.37 31.67 -15.80
N GLY A 6 18.59 31.88 -14.52
CA GLY A 6 18.63 30.83 -13.55
C GLY A 6 17.20 30.33 -13.24
N THR A 7 16.83 29.17 -13.71
CA THR A 7 15.62 28.49 -13.26
C THR A 7 15.86 28.05 -11.80
N SER A 8 15.02 28.50 -10.85
CA SER A 8 15.22 28.19 -9.44
C SER A 8 14.99 26.68 -9.16
N MET A 9 15.68 26.16 -8.17
CA MET A 9 15.51 24.76 -7.73
C MET A 9 14.04 24.42 -7.35
N GLU A 10 13.26 25.42 -6.89
CA GLU A 10 11.83 25.27 -6.62
C GLU A 10 11.02 25.00 -7.88
N GLN A 11 11.29 25.71 -8.98
CA GLN A 11 10.60 25.49 -10.26
C GLN A 11 10.95 24.15 -10.91
N MET A 12 12.14 23.60 -10.63
CA MET A 12 12.50 22.25 -11.06
C MET A 12 11.84 21.16 -10.20
N ASN A 13 11.65 21.40 -8.91
CA ASN A 13 10.95 20.47 -8.02
C ASN A 13 9.43 20.42 -8.32
N GLU A 14 8.78 21.58 -8.50
CA GLU A 14 7.35 21.63 -8.90
C GLU A 14 7.09 20.95 -10.26
N LYS A 15 8.00 21.09 -11.22
CA LYS A 15 7.88 20.40 -12.51
C LYS A 15 8.09 18.90 -12.41
N LYS A 16 8.94 18.43 -11.50
CA LYS A 16 9.22 17.01 -11.31
C LYS A 16 8.05 16.29 -10.63
N THR A 17 7.47 16.89 -9.60
CA THR A 17 6.27 16.38 -8.91
C THR A 17 5.03 16.37 -9.81
N ALA A 18 4.84 17.38 -10.67
CA ALA A 18 3.74 17.41 -11.64
C ALA A 18 3.91 16.33 -12.72
N SER A 19 5.13 16.06 -13.18
CA SER A 19 5.44 14.99 -14.13
C SER A 19 5.18 13.61 -13.52
N ASP A 20 5.61 13.39 -12.30
CA ASP A 20 5.45 12.10 -11.60
C ASP A 20 3.96 11.83 -11.32
N GLN A 21 3.17 12.85 -10.97
CA GLN A 21 1.72 12.75 -10.81
C GLN A 21 0.99 12.46 -12.14
N GLN A 22 1.43 13.08 -13.22
CA GLN A 22 0.84 12.86 -14.54
C GLN A 22 1.16 11.46 -15.07
N GLU A 23 2.38 10.95 -14.84
CA GLU A 23 2.78 9.58 -15.16
C GLU A 23 1.99 8.56 -14.32
N PHE A 24 1.84 8.80 -13.01
CA PHE A 24 1.03 7.98 -12.13
C PHE A 24 -0.44 7.93 -12.57
N GLN A 25 -1.04 9.09 -12.92
CA GLN A 25 -2.41 9.14 -13.42
C GLN A 25 -2.57 8.40 -14.77
N GLY A 26 -1.57 8.48 -15.65
CA GLY A 26 -1.55 7.71 -16.90
C GLY A 26 -1.72 6.21 -16.64
N LEU A 27 -0.94 5.65 -15.73
CA LEU A 27 -0.97 4.22 -15.39
C LEU A 27 -2.35 3.74 -14.90
N LEU A 28 -3.14 4.60 -14.25
CA LEU A 28 -4.49 4.25 -13.76
C LEU A 28 -5.49 3.99 -14.90
N PHE A 29 -5.36 4.71 -16.03
CA PHE A 29 -6.36 4.74 -17.08
C PHE A 29 -5.90 4.12 -18.41
N ASP A 30 -4.60 3.98 -18.67
CA ASP A 30 -4.05 3.57 -19.97
C ASP A 30 -4.61 2.23 -20.48
N GLY A 31 -4.87 1.28 -19.59
CA GLY A 31 -5.45 -0.01 -19.95
C GLY A 31 -6.98 0.01 -20.21
N ASN A 32 -7.69 1.09 -19.86
CA ASN A 32 -9.16 1.13 -19.97
C ASN A 32 -9.66 1.13 -21.42
N LYS A 33 -8.80 1.40 -22.39
CA LYS A 33 -9.08 1.23 -23.81
C LYS A 33 -9.54 -0.18 -24.15
N LEU A 34 -9.09 -1.18 -23.39
CA LEU A 34 -9.56 -2.56 -23.48
C LEU A 34 -11.08 -2.66 -23.27
N ILE A 35 -11.61 -1.93 -22.27
CA ILE A 35 -13.05 -1.87 -22.00
C ILE A 35 -13.77 -1.16 -23.14
N GLU A 36 -13.25 -0.01 -23.62
CA GLU A 36 -13.86 0.75 -24.73
C GLU A 36 -13.96 -0.09 -26.00
N GLU A 37 -12.91 -0.82 -26.36
CA GLU A 37 -12.89 -1.72 -27.53
C GLU A 37 -13.85 -2.89 -27.37
N ALA A 38 -13.95 -3.49 -26.19
CA ALA A 38 -14.89 -4.58 -25.92
C ALA A 38 -16.35 -4.10 -26.02
N VAL A 39 -16.66 -2.93 -25.42
CA VAL A 39 -17.98 -2.29 -25.51
C VAL A 39 -18.31 -1.95 -26.97
N GLY A 40 -17.35 -1.41 -27.73
CA GLY A 40 -17.54 -1.12 -29.16
C GLY A 40 -17.91 -2.36 -29.99
N ARG A 41 -17.25 -3.50 -29.72
CA ARG A 41 -17.60 -4.79 -30.35
C ARG A 41 -19.03 -5.27 -29.96
N TYR A 42 -19.37 -5.15 -28.68
CA TYR A 42 -20.70 -5.50 -28.20
C TYR A 42 -21.80 -4.63 -28.81
N HIS A 43 -21.58 -3.34 -29.03
CA HIS A 43 -22.54 -2.48 -29.75
C HIS A 43 -22.68 -2.83 -31.24
N ALA A 44 -21.59 -3.29 -31.85
CA ALA A 44 -21.65 -3.74 -33.28
C ALA A 44 -22.35 -5.07 -33.45
N ASP A 45 -22.21 -5.97 -32.47
CA ASP A 45 -22.85 -7.30 -32.44
C ASP A 45 -23.11 -7.69 -30.98
N SER A 46 -24.38 -7.56 -30.55
CA SER A 46 -24.83 -7.81 -29.17
C SER A 46 -24.93 -9.31 -28.86
N SER A 47 -23.91 -10.09 -29.21
CA SER A 47 -23.82 -11.50 -28.88
C SER A 47 -23.39 -11.73 -27.42
N ASP A 48 -23.74 -12.94 -26.91
CA ASP A 48 -23.27 -13.35 -25.56
C ASP A 48 -21.74 -13.39 -25.44
N GLU A 49 -21.06 -13.72 -26.56
CA GLU A 49 -19.58 -13.73 -26.61
C GLU A 49 -19.00 -12.33 -26.43
N HIS A 50 -19.53 -11.33 -27.14
CA HIS A 50 -19.06 -9.94 -26.98
C HIS A 50 -19.46 -9.36 -25.64
N PHE A 51 -20.63 -9.74 -25.11
CA PHE A 51 -21.00 -9.36 -23.72
C PHE A 51 -20.03 -9.93 -22.70
N ALA A 52 -19.67 -11.21 -22.79
CA ALA A 52 -18.69 -11.84 -21.91
C ALA A 52 -17.32 -11.14 -22.03
N ALA A 53 -16.91 -10.75 -23.24
CA ALA A 53 -15.66 -10.02 -23.46
C ALA A 53 -15.62 -8.64 -22.76
N VAL A 54 -16.76 -7.93 -22.62
CA VAL A 54 -16.83 -6.69 -21.82
C VAL A 54 -16.61 -6.98 -20.35
N ILE A 55 -17.27 -8.01 -19.81
CA ILE A 55 -17.11 -8.41 -18.41
C ILE A 55 -15.66 -8.82 -18.12
N ASP A 56 -15.06 -9.59 -19.02
CA ASP A 56 -13.65 -10.02 -18.87
C ASP A 56 -12.69 -8.84 -18.94
N ALA A 57 -12.94 -7.84 -19.82
CA ALA A 57 -12.14 -6.63 -19.89
C ALA A 57 -12.23 -5.81 -18.59
N ILE A 58 -13.43 -5.66 -18.00
CA ILE A 58 -13.60 -4.98 -16.70
C ILE A 58 -12.85 -5.74 -15.60
N ARG A 59 -12.97 -7.07 -15.55
CA ARG A 59 -12.25 -7.90 -14.56
C ARG A 59 -10.74 -7.80 -14.74
N GLN A 60 -10.25 -7.88 -15.96
CA GLN A 60 -8.82 -7.73 -16.24
C GLN A 60 -8.31 -6.38 -15.72
N ARG A 61 -9.01 -5.29 -16.05
CA ARG A 61 -8.63 -3.96 -15.57
C ARG A 61 -8.71 -3.82 -14.05
N MET A 62 -9.69 -4.45 -13.42
CA MET A 62 -9.78 -4.53 -11.95
C MET A 62 -8.54 -5.19 -11.34
N HIS A 63 -8.06 -6.29 -11.92
CA HIS A 63 -6.86 -7.00 -11.48
C HIS A 63 -5.56 -6.23 -11.77
N GLU A 64 -5.57 -5.36 -12.79
CA GLU A 64 -4.44 -4.49 -13.16
C GLU A 64 -4.45 -3.14 -12.43
N ASP A 65 -5.21 -3.04 -11.34
CA ASP A 65 -5.37 -1.79 -10.56
C ASP A 65 -5.93 -0.62 -11.41
N GLY A 66 -6.84 -0.95 -12.32
CA GLY A 66 -7.51 0.04 -13.16
C GLY A 66 -8.49 0.90 -12.39
N HIS A 67 -8.62 2.15 -12.81
CA HIS A 67 -9.53 3.13 -12.22
C HIS A 67 -10.57 3.61 -13.23
N PHE A 68 -11.72 4.03 -12.72
CA PHE A 68 -12.68 4.85 -13.43
C PHE A 68 -12.55 6.32 -13.03
N ILE A 69 -12.98 7.20 -13.93
CA ILE A 69 -13.24 8.61 -13.65
C ILE A 69 -14.69 8.72 -13.25
N ILE A 70 -14.95 9.15 -12.02
CA ILE A 70 -16.29 9.24 -11.46
C ILE A 70 -16.66 10.71 -11.29
N PRO A 71 -17.74 11.19 -11.92
CA PRO A 71 -18.20 12.57 -11.74
C PRO A 71 -18.85 12.73 -10.36
N VAL A 72 -18.54 13.83 -9.71
CA VAL A 72 -19.03 14.16 -8.38
C VAL A 72 -19.84 15.45 -8.38
N ILE A 73 -20.65 15.62 -7.35
CA ILE A 73 -21.37 16.83 -7.02
C ILE A 73 -20.86 17.26 -5.66
N THR A 74 -20.09 18.35 -5.62
CA THR A 74 -19.52 18.89 -4.39
C THR A 74 -20.58 19.70 -3.64
N ASP A 75 -20.61 19.59 -2.32
CA ASP A 75 -21.51 20.38 -1.48
C ASP A 75 -21.04 21.85 -1.48
N GLU A 76 -21.96 22.78 -1.70
CA GLU A 76 -21.63 24.22 -1.71
C GLU A 76 -21.24 24.76 -0.32
N GLU A 77 -21.73 24.13 0.75
CA GLU A 77 -21.46 24.53 2.13
C GLU A 77 -20.23 23.85 2.74
N ASP A 78 -19.89 22.64 2.26
CA ASP A 78 -18.75 21.84 2.75
C ASP A 78 -18.02 21.21 1.55
N LYS A 79 -16.93 21.85 1.12
CA LYS A 79 -16.15 21.44 -0.05
C LYS A 79 -15.47 20.08 0.11
N ASP A 80 -15.36 19.56 1.32
CA ASP A 80 -14.80 18.24 1.61
C ASP A 80 -15.87 17.14 1.48
N ARG A 81 -17.16 17.53 1.32
CA ARG A 81 -18.26 16.60 1.08
C ARG A 81 -18.65 16.60 -0.39
N PHE A 82 -18.70 15.44 -0.96
CA PHE A 82 -19.21 15.22 -2.31
C PHE A 82 -20.14 14.00 -2.35
N SER A 83 -20.99 13.97 -3.36
CA SER A 83 -21.79 12.79 -3.71
C SER A 83 -21.47 12.37 -5.14
N LEU A 84 -21.53 11.06 -5.39
CA LEU A 84 -21.32 10.55 -6.75
C LEU A 84 -22.53 10.92 -7.63
N ARG A 85 -22.25 11.34 -8.85
CA ARG A 85 -23.29 11.68 -9.80
C ARG A 85 -24.01 10.41 -10.27
N ALA A 86 -25.33 10.45 -10.21
CA ALA A 86 -26.18 9.40 -10.74
C ALA A 86 -27.16 9.95 -11.74
N ILE A 87 -27.61 9.09 -12.64
CA ILE A 87 -28.63 9.41 -13.63
C ILE A 87 -29.75 8.39 -13.57
N GLN A 88 -30.94 8.81 -13.95
CA GLN A 88 -32.08 7.90 -14.12
C GLN A 88 -32.21 7.50 -15.59
N THR A 89 -32.24 6.20 -15.83
CA THR A 89 -32.44 5.66 -17.16
C THR A 89 -33.92 5.81 -17.61
N ARG A 90 -34.23 5.58 -18.88
CA ARG A 90 -35.58 5.72 -19.42
C ARG A 90 -36.57 4.72 -18.81
N ASP A 91 -36.08 3.55 -18.39
CA ASP A 91 -36.87 2.52 -17.70
C ASP A 91 -36.94 2.74 -16.17
N GLY A 92 -36.42 3.88 -15.68
CA GLY A 92 -36.57 4.32 -14.31
C GLY A 92 -35.46 3.85 -13.37
N LYS A 93 -34.45 3.13 -13.82
CA LYS A 93 -33.33 2.67 -13.01
C LYS A 93 -32.45 3.83 -12.60
N TYR A 94 -31.94 3.80 -11.37
CA TYR A 94 -31.03 4.77 -10.82
C TYR A 94 -29.61 4.23 -10.86
N CYS A 95 -28.74 4.81 -11.69
CA CYS A 95 -27.39 4.30 -11.92
C CYS A 95 -26.35 5.38 -11.70
N TYR A 96 -25.24 5.02 -11.07
CA TYR A 96 -24.04 5.88 -11.03
C TYR A 96 -23.39 5.96 -12.42
N VAL A 97 -22.55 6.97 -12.59
CA VAL A 97 -21.87 7.23 -13.88
C VAL A 97 -20.37 7.04 -13.68
N ALA A 98 -19.73 6.41 -14.64
CA ALA A 98 -18.29 6.25 -14.72
C ALA A 98 -17.79 6.49 -16.14
N PHE A 99 -16.52 6.92 -16.24
CA PHE A 99 -15.84 7.07 -17.52
C PHE A 99 -14.52 6.30 -17.50
N THR A 100 -14.19 5.71 -18.65
CA THR A 100 -12.94 4.99 -18.85
C THR A 100 -11.75 5.92 -19.07
N SER A 101 -12.00 7.14 -19.57
CA SER A 101 -11.00 8.14 -19.89
C SER A 101 -11.54 9.58 -19.76
N TYR A 102 -10.66 10.55 -19.66
CA TYR A 102 -11.05 11.96 -19.70
C TYR A 102 -11.70 12.34 -21.03
N ALA A 103 -11.27 11.73 -22.15
CA ALA A 103 -11.85 11.97 -23.47
C ALA A 103 -13.34 11.51 -23.52
N GLU A 104 -13.70 10.44 -22.83
CA GLU A 104 -15.09 10.01 -22.68
C GLU A 104 -15.90 10.94 -21.77
N HIS A 105 -15.30 11.45 -20.69
CA HIS A 105 -15.94 12.44 -19.80
C HIS A 105 -16.22 13.77 -20.54
N GLU A 106 -15.28 14.26 -21.35
CA GLU A 106 -15.40 15.53 -22.08
C GLU A 106 -16.49 15.53 -23.16
N GLN A 107 -17.03 14.37 -23.57
CA GLN A 107 -18.16 14.28 -24.48
C GLN A 107 -19.48 14.73 -23.83
N GLY A 108 -19.52 14.83 -22.50
CA GLY A 108 -20.71 15.16 -21.74
C GLY A 108 -20.70 16.56 -21.13
N GLN A 109 -21.50 16.71 -20.08
CA GLN A 109 -21.55 17.94 -19.30
C GLN A 109 -20.33 18.04 -18.38
N GLU A 110 -19.67 19.18 -18.37
CA GLU A 110 -18.58 19.47 -17.45
C GLU A 110 -18.98 19.22 -16.00
N SER A 111 -18.10 18.57 -15.25
CA SER A 111 -18.29 18.25 -13.84
C SER A 111 -16.94 18.03 -13.16
N GLU A 112 -16.89 18.23 -11.86
CA GLU A 112 -15.78 17.76 -11.05
C GLU A 112 -15.73 16.22 -11.09
N VAL A 113 -14.53 15.66 -11.02
CA VAL A 113 -14.32 14.22 -11.11
C VAL A 113 -13.29 13.75 -10.09
N ILE A 114 -13.45 12.50 -9.66
CA ILE A 114 -12.46 11.78 -8.86
C ILE A 114 -12.00 10.54 -9.63
N SER A 115 -10.80 10.09 -9.33
CA SER A 115 -10.29 8.77 -9.73
C SER A 115 -10.69 7.74 -8.68
N HIS A 116 -11.30 6.62 -9.09
CA HIS A 116 -11.75 5.60 -8.16
C HIS A 116 -11.48 4.20 -8.72
N ALA A 117 -10.86 3.34 -7.92
CA ALA A 117 -10.51 1.98 -8.33
C ALA A 117 -11.75 1.18 -8.77
N ILE A 118 -11.61 0.37 -9.82
CA ILE A 118 -12.73 -0.39 -10.39
C ILE A 118 -13.35 -1.33 -9.36
N ASP A 119 -12.55 -2.06 -8.59
CA ASP A 119 -13.03 -2.97 -7.56
C ASP A 119 -13.82 -2.22 -6.46
N SER A 120 -13.30 -1.09 -6.00
CA SER A 120 -13.95 -0.24 -5.00
C SER A 120 -15.24 0.37 -5.54
N THR A 121 -15.27 0.75 -6.82
CA THR A 121 -16.48 1.25 -7.47
C THR A 121 -17.58 0.18 -7.52
N LEU A 122 -17.25 -1.06 -7.88
CA LEU A 122 -18.19 -2.17 -7.90
C LEU A 122 -18.73 -2.52 -6.50
N LYS A 123 -17.85 -2.56 -5.50
CA LYS A 123 -18.22 -2.77 -4.08
C LYS A 123 -19.17 -1.68 -3.60
N PHE A 124 -18.85 -0.41 -3.89
CA PHE A 124 -19.70 0.73 -3.52
C PHE A 124 -21.12 0.62 -4.10
N ILE A 125 -21.26 0.21 -5.36
CA ILE A 125 -22.59 -0.02 -5.97
C ILE A 125 -23.37 -1.08 -5.17
N LEU A 126 -22.72 -2.14 -4.72
CA LEU A 126 -23.34 -3.20 -3.94
C LEU A 126 -23.77 -2.78 -2.54
N GLU A 127 -23.13 -1.76 -1.97
CA GLU A 127 -23.44 -1.19 -0.66
C GLU A 127 -24.54 -0.13 -0.70
N THR A 128 -24.88 0.40 -1.90
CA THR A 128 -25.91 1.43 -2.10
C THR A 128 -27.21 0.83 -2.63
N GLU A 129 -28.25 1.69 -2.80
CA GLU A 129 -29.52 1.31 -3.43
C GLU A 129 -29.52 1.51 -4.96
N ALA A 130 -28.37 1.81 -5.58
CA ALA A 130 -28.27 2.00 -7.01
C ALA A 130 -28.54 0.69 -7.78
N ASP A 131 -29.18 0.79 -8.94
CA ASP A 131 -29.44 -0.34 -9.82
C ASP A 131 -28.19 -0.79 -10.62
N GLY A 132 -27.15 0.07 -10.69
CA GLY A 132 -25.92 -0.25 -11.39
C GLY A 132 -25.02 0.95 -11.68
N LEU A 133 -24.11 0.73 -12.63
CA LEU A 133 -23.14 1.70 -13.16
C LEU A 133 -23.34 1.83 -14.68
N ILE A 134 -23.40 3.06 -15.17
CA ILE A 134 -23.32 3.32 -16.60
C ILE A 134 -21.92 3.80 -16.95
N ILE A 135 -21.20 3.02 -17.73
CA ILE A 135 -19.87 3.34 -18.22
C ILE A 135 -20.02 4.11 -19.54
N ASN A 136 -19.35 5.24 -19.69
CA ASN A 136 -19.31 6.11 -20.87
C ASN A 136 -20.70 6.50 -21.41
N PRO A 137 -21.58 7.13 -20.60
CA PRO A 137 -22.98 7.38 -20.95
C PRO A 137 -23.18 8.25 -22.18
N TRP A 138 -22.17 9.02 -22.59
CA TRP A 138 -22.28 9.99 -23.71
C TRP A 138 -21.67 9.50 -25.01
N GLY A 139 -20.83 8.45 -24.94
CA GLY A 139 -20.22 7.80 -26.10
C GLY A 139 -20.88 6.47 -26.43
N ASN A 140 -20.14 5.38 -26.19
CA ASN A 140 -20.66 4.01 -26.27
C ASN A 140 -21.06 3.52 -24.89
N PRO A 141 -22.32 3.70 -24.43
CA PRO A 141 -22.71 3.42 -23.07
C PRO A 141 -22.78 1.90 -22.82
N PHE A 142 -22.29 1.47 -21.67
CA PHE A 142 -22.48 0.11 -21.18
C PHE A 142 -23.10 0.14 -19.79
N LEU A 143 -24.26 -0.49 -19.63
CA LEU A 143 -24.92 -0.64 -18.34
C LEU A 143 -24.40 -1.91 -17.67
N LEU A 144 -23.64 -1.74 -16.60
CA LEU A 144 -23.26 -2.79 -15.67
C LEU A 144 -24.27 -2.79 -14.53
N ASP A 145 -25.23 -3.69 -14.56
CA ASP A 145 -26.25 -3.76 -13.52
C ASP A 145 -25.68 -4.36 -12.22
N ARG A 146 -26.45 -4.22 -11.14
CA ARG A 146 -26.07 -4.69 -9.80
C ARG A 146 -25.78 -6.20 -9.76
N GLU A 147 -26.53 -7.02 -10.52
CA GLU A 147 -26.31 -8.46 -10.55
C GLU A 147 -24.98 -8.82 -11.23
N MET A 148 -24.62 -8.10 -12.29
CA MET A 148 -23.32 -8.25 -12.95
C MET A 148 -22.17 -7.83 -12.04
N ALA A 149 -22.29 -6.69 -11.36
CA ALA A 149 -21.30 -6.23 -10.38
C ALA A 149 -21.08 -7.26 -9.26
N ASP A 150 -22.17 -7.82 -8.72
CA ASP A 150 -22.14 -8.88 -7.71
C ASP A 150 -21.46 -10.15 -8.22
N ARG A 151 -21.74 -10.55 -9.46
CA ARG A 151 -21.09 -11.71 -10.09
C ARG A 151 -19.59 -11.50 -10.26
N ILE A 152 -19.17 -10.32 -10.74
CA ILE A 152 -17.74 -10.00 -10.89
C ILE A 152 -17.03 -10.14 -9.53
N ILE A 153 -17.55 -9.48 -8.51
CA ILE A 153 -16.96 -9.51 -7.15
C ILE A 153 -16.97 -10.93 -6.56
N LYS A 154 -18.03 -11.71 -6.76
CA LYS A 154 -18.11 -13.09 -6.23
C LYS A 154 -17.19 -14.07 -6.95
N VAL A 155 -17.03 -13.95 -8.26
CA VAL A 155 -16.10 -14.82 -9.02
C VAL A 155 -14.67 -14.62 -8.53
N ASP A 156 -14.30 -13.40 -8.23
CA ASP A 156 -12.98 -13.08 -7.68
C ASP A 156 -12.91 -13.30 -6.16
N GLY A 157 -13.98 -13.81 -5.53
CA GLY A 157 -14.01 -14.19 -4.11
C GLY A 157 -13.93 -13.00 -3.14
N GLY A 158 -14.20 -11.78 -3.61
CA GLY A 158 -14.01 -10.56 -2.82
C GLY A 158 -12.53 -10.27 -2.51
N VAL A 159 -11.63 -10.92 -3.22
CA VAL A 159 -10.18 -10.72 -3.11
C VAL A 159 -9.83 -9.30 -3.52
N GLU A 160 -9.00 -8.65 -2.72
CA GLU A 160 -8.47 -7.33 -3.06
C GLU A 160 -7.27 -7.49 -4.00
N TYR A 161 -7.30 -6.74 -5.10
CA TYR A 161 -6.23 -6.71 -6.10
C TYR A 161 -5.51 -5.37 -6.13
N SER A 162 -6.09 -4.33 -5.54
CA SER A 162 -5.50 -3.00 -5.44
C SER A 162 -5.21 -2.63 -3.99
N VAL A 163 -4.01 -2.12 -3.73
CA VAL A 163 -3.70 -1.49 -2.43
C VAL A 163 -4.63 -0.29 -2.24
N PRO A 164 -5.38 -0.21 -1.12
CA PRO A 164 -6.35 0.86 -0.91
C PRO A 164 -5.74 2.26 -0.98
N GLU A 165 -6.53 3.21 -1.52
CA GLU A 165 -6.20 4.64 -1.54
C GLU A 165 -6.85 5.34 -0.34
N GLU A 166 -6.54 4.87 0.85
CA GLU A 166 -7.00 5.52 2.06
C GLU A 166 -6.09 6.70 2.42
N VAL A 167 -6.65 7.70 3.10
CA VAL A 167 -5.85 8.77 3.69
C VAL A 167 -4.94 8.15 4.75
N ILE A 168 -3.64 8.18 4.51
CA ILE A 168 -2.65 7.58 5.40
C ILE A 168 -2.50 8.46 6.64
N THR A 169 -2.88 7.91 7.80
CA THR A 169 -2.70 8.55 9.11
C THR A 169 -1.74 7.75 9.96
N ALA A 170 -1.08 8.38 10.91
CA ALA A 170 -0.21 7.70 11.85
C ALA A 170 -0.95 6.55 12.58
N LYS A 171 -2.23 6.77 12.92
CA LYS A 171 -3.08 5.77 13.58
C LYS A 171 -3.33 4.55 12.69
N LEU A 172 -3.49 4.72 11.37
CA LEU A 172 -3.70 3.62 10.41
C LEU A 172 -2.47 2.72 10.32
N LEU A 173 -1.27 3.27 10.55
CA LEU A 173 0.00 2.55 10.46
C LEU A 173 0.50 2.00 11.81
N GLU A 174 -0.20 2.28 12.92
CA GLU A 174 0.28 2.03 14.29
C GLU A 174 0.45 0.54 14.60
N ASP A 175 -0.50 -0.30 14.18
CA ASP A 175 -0.52 -1.74 14.50
C ASP A 175 0.09 -2.64 13.41
N GLY A 176 0.55 -2.06 12.29
CA GLY A 176 1.13 -2.76 11.16
C GLY A 176 0.15 -3.56 10.29
N SER A 177 -1.13 -3.62 10.65
CA SER A 177 -2.15 -4.40 9.91
C SER A 177 -2.37 -3.87 8.49
N PHE A 178 -2.35 -2.55 8.32
CA PHE A 178 -2.50 -1.92 7.01
C PHE A 178 -1.31 -2.21 6.10
N LEU A 179 -0.08 -2.14 6.63
CA LEU A 179 1.12 -2.53 5.89
C LEU A 179 1.09 -4.01 5.49
N LYS A 180 0.71 -4.89 6.42
CA LYS A 180 0.56 -6.33 6.14
C LYS A 180 -0.43 -6.58 5.00
N ARG A 181 -1.63 -5.97 5.06
CA ARG A 181 -2.64 -6.06 4.00
C ARG A 181 -2.12 -5.57 2.65
N ALA A 182 -1.39 -4.45 2.63
CA ALA A 182 -0.78 -3.94 1.41
C ALA A 182 0.26 -4.90 0.81
N ILE A 183 1.06 -5.57 1.65
CA ILE A 183 2.01 -6.61 1.25
C ILE A 183 1.28 -7.81 0.64
N GLU A 184 0.24 -8.32 1.30
CA GLU A 184 -0.57 -9.44 0.81
C GLU A 184 -1.16 -9.15 -0.57
N ILE A 185 -1.68 -7.94 -0.78
CA ILE A 185 -2.19 -7.49 -2.08
C ILE A 185 -1.07 -7.43 -3.12
N CYS A 186 0.08 -6.83 -2.80
CA CYS A 186 1.22 -6.78 -3.71
C CYS A 186 1.77 -8.16 -4.07
N ASN A 187 1.81 -9.10 -3.13
CA ASN A 187 2.23 -10.48 -3.40
C ASN A 187 1.28 -11.21 -4.35
N ARG A 188 -0.03 -10.93 -4.23
CA ARG A 188 -1.08 -11.50 -5.07
C ARG A 188 -1.14 -10.85 -6.45
N ASN A 189 -1.02 -9.52 -6.51
CA ASN A 189 -1.13 -8.72 -7.73
C ASN A 189 -0.01 -7.68 -7.81
N ARG A 190 1.13 -8.07 -8.40
CA ARG A 190 2.36 -7.28 -8.41
C ARG A 190 2.37 -6.27 -9.58
N THR A 191 1.42 -5.34 -9.57
CA THR A 191 1.41 -4.22 -10.52
C THR A 191 2.37 -3.12 -10.08
N VAL A 192 2.79 -2.28 -11.04
CA VAL A 192 3.62 -1.09 -10.75
C VAL A 192 2.93 -0.17 -9.75
N LEU A 193 1.60 0.03 -9.90
CA LEU A 193 0.82 0.88 -9.01
C LEU A 193 0.74 0.34 -7.58
N ASN A 194 0.50 -0.96 -7.41
CA ASN A 194 0.50 -1.57 -6.09
C ASN A 194 1.86 -1.45 -5.41
N ILE A 195 2.95 -1.64 -6.15
CA ILE A 195 4.31 -1.46 -5.63
C ILE A 195 4.52 0.00 -5.19
N LEU A 196 4.19 0.99 -6.02
CA LEU A 196 4.33 2.41 -5.68
C LEU A 196 3.50 2.81 -4.45
N LYS A 197 2.25 2.29 -4.33
CA LYS A 197 1.40 2.51 -3.16
C LYS A 197 2.01 1.87 -1.91
N LEU A 198 2.50 0.62 -2.02
CA LEU A 198 3.16 -0.06 -0.92
C LEU A 198 4.41 0.67 -0.45
N GLU A 199 5.25 1.18 -1.36
CA GLU A 199 6.45 1.94 -1.03
C GLU A 199 6.12 3.22 -0.24
N ARG A 200 5.03 3.92 -0.59
CA ARG A 200 4.53 5.08 0.16
C ARG A 200 4.08 4.71 1.57
N ILE A 201 3.33 3.61 1.72
CA ILE A 201 2.90 3.09 3.01
C ILE A 201 4.11 2.70 3.85
N LEU A 202 5.03 1.93 3.26
CA LEU A 202 6.22 1.41 3.91
C LEU A 202 7.09 2.52 4.49
N ARG A 203 7.29 3.59 3.72
CA ARG A 203 8.09 4.75 4.13
C ARG A 203 7.68 5.31 5.50
N ASP A 204 6.38 5.37 5.78
CA ASP A 204 5.82 5.95 7.00
C ASP A 204 5.45 4.91 8.08
N SER A 205 5.61 3.61 7.78
CA SER A 205 5.23 2.54 8.69
C SER A 205 6.20 2.36 9.84
N GLN A 206 5.68 1.91 10.98
CA GLN A 206 6.46 1.29 12.04
C GLN A 206 6.66 -0.19 11.74
N VAL A 207 7.83 -0.70 12.09
CA VAL A 207 8.21 -2.09 11.93
C VAL A 207 8.93 -2.60 13.17
N TRP A 208 8.94 -3.89 13.35
CA TRP A 208 9.61 -4.57 14.46
C TRP A 208 10.90 -5.23 13.97
N VAL A 209 11.99 -4.99 14.69
CA VAL A 209 13.32 -5.53 14.40
C VAL A 209 13.72 -6.49 15.51
N PRO A 210 14.05 -7.77 15.20
CA PRO A 210 14.58 -8.71 16.15
C PRO A 210 16.04 -8.36 16.48
N CYS A 211 16.33 -8.15 17.76
CA CYS A 211 17.65 -7.74 18.21
C CYS A 211 18.17 -8.65 19.33
N THR A 212 19.48 -8.90 19.34
CA THR A 212 20.17 -9.49 20.50
C THR A 212 20.68 -8.38 21.38
N ALA A 213 20.33 -8.43 22.65
CA ALA A 213 20.88 -7.54 23.65
C ALA A 213 22.30 -8.01 24.04
N ILE A 214 23.30 -7.18 23.76
CA ILE A 214 24.69 -7.46 24.16
C ILE A 214 25.02 -6.55 25.34
N MET A 215 25.36 -7.18 26.46
CA MET A 215 25.89 -6.50 27.65
C MET A 215 27.38 -6.19 27.46
N SER A 216 27.87 -5.18 28.15
CA SER A 216 29.32 -4.93 28.24
C SER A 216 30.03 -6.07 28.96
N ASP A 217 31.33 -6.26 28.69
CA ASP A 217 32.14 -7.25 29.40
C ASP A 217 32.14 -6.99 30.91
N ALA A 218 32.04 -5.73 31.35
CA ALA A 218 31.95 -5.35 32.73
C ALA A 218 30.63 -5.78 33.38
N ASP A 219 29.49 -5.56 32.71
CA ASP A 219 28.19 -5.97 33.22
C ASP A 219 28.04 -7.49 33.19
N TYR A 220 28.59 -8.16 32.13
CA TYR A 220 28.65 -9.62 32.07
C TYR A 220 29.43 -10.23 33.22
N ALA A 221 30.58 -9.66 33.59
CA ALA A 221 31.39 -10.12 34.72
C ALA A 221 30.66 -9.96 36.08
N VAL A 222 29.88 -8.89 36.25
CA VAL A 222 29.03 -8.68 37.44
C VAL A 222 27.95 -9.75 37.53
N MET A 223 27.28 -10.04 36.41
CA MET A 223 26.25 -11.07 36.34
C MET A 223 26.82 -12.48 36.56
N GLU A 224 27.96 -12.81 35.96
CA GLU A 224 28.64 -14.11 36.14
C GLU A 224 29.06 -14.33 37.61
N LYS A 225 29.55 -13.27 38.24
CA LYS A 225 29.88 -13.32 39.66
C LYS A 225 28.65 -13.57 40.54
N ALA A 226 27.55 -12.87 40.26
CA ALA A 226 26.29 -13.07 41.01
C ALA A 226 25.74 -14.46 40.85
N ILE A 227 25.83 -15.07 39.66
CA ILE A 227 25.43 -16.46 39.41
C ILE A 227 26.30 -17.43 40.20
N LYS A 228 27.62 -17.28 40.19
CA LYS A 228 28.50 -18.12 40.99
C LYS A 228 28.27 -17.99 42.47
N ASP A 229 28.09 -16.77 42.97
CA ASP A 229 27.79 -16.51 44.39
C ASP A 229 26.43 -17.17 44.78
N ALA A 230 25.46 -17.17 43.90
CA ALA A 230 24.18 -17.83 44.12
C ALA A 230 24.27 -19.37 44.11
N GLU A 231 25.04 -19.95 43.18
CA GLU A 231 25.29 -21.40 43.12
C GLU A 231 25.97 -21.91 44.40
N GLU A 232 26.92 -21.09 44.96
CA GLU A 232 27.62 -21.45 46.17
C GLU A 232 26.79 -21.26 47.45
N ASN A 233 25.83 -20.34 47.48
CA ASN A 233 25.18 -19.87 48.73
C ASN A 233 23.65 -20.03 48.80
N GLY A 234 23.00 -20.79 47.90
CA GLY A 234 21.57 -20.99 48.04
C GLY A 234 20.80 -21.40 46.78
N GLY A 235 21.53 -21.61 45.67
CA GLY A 235 20.95 -21.95 44.40
C GLY A 235 20.42 -20.74 43.62
N LEU A 236 20.12 -20.94 42.33
CA LEU A 236 19.68 -19.91 41.40
C LEU A 236 18.37 -19.21 41.77
N ASP A 237 17.56 -19.85 42.62
CA ASP A 237 16.31 -19.26 43.14
C ASP A 237 16.55 -18.00 43.98
N SER A 238 17.76 -17.83 44.54
CA SER A 238 18.14 -16.63 45.27
C SER A 238 18.30 -15.39 44.39
N LEU A 239 18.41 -15.56 43.05
CA LEU A 239 18.50 -14.49 42.09
C LEU A 239 17.12 -13.96 41.66
N VAL A 240 16.03 -14.66 41.99
CA VAL A 240 14.68 -14.24 41.63
C VAL A 240 14.32 -12.94 42.36
N GLY A 241 14.09 -11.87 41.65
CA GLY A 241 13.78 -10.55 42.20
C GLY A 241 14.98 -9.68 42.50
N MET A 242 16.23 -10.11 42.19
CA MET A 242 17.38 -9.22 42.23
C MET A 242 17.38 -8.24 41.04
N GLU A 243 17.50 -6.96 41.33
CA GLU A 243 17.72 -5.92 40.32
C GLU A 243 19.21 -5.76 40.06
N PHE A 244 19.63 -5.94 38.82
CA PHE A 244 20.99 -5.64 38.37
C PHE A 244 20.99 -4.27 37.72
N SER A 245 21.74 -3.30 38.26
CA SER A 245 21.95 -2.03 37.59
C SER A 245 23.14 -2.15 36.63
N ASN A 246 22.84 -2.00 35.33
CA ASN A 246 23.86 -1.95 34.30
C ASN A 246 24.68 -0.65 34.44
N GLN A 247 25.99 -0.76 34.32
CA GLN A 247 26.90 0.41 34.36
C GLN A 247 27.05 1.04 32.98
N ASP A 248 26.90 0.25 31.92
CA ASP A 248 26.96 0.65 30.51
C ASP A 248 25.64 0.46 29.78
N ASN A 249 25.48 1.14 28.64
CA ASN A 249 24.32 0.98 27.79
C ASN A 249 24.28 -0.43 27.17
N ILE A 250 23.15 -1.11 27.27
CA ILE A 250 22.91 -2.35 26.54
C ILE A 250 22.91 -2.02 25.04
N ARG A 251 23.77 -2.70 24.28
CA ARG A 251 23.80 -2.58 22.82
C ARG A 251 22.82 -3.56 22.20
N MET A 252 21.84 -3.05 21.47
CA MET A 252 20.92 -3.86 20.68
C MET A 252 21.53 -4.11 19.31
N VAL A 253 21.76 -5.37 18.96
CA VAL A 253 22.32 -5.78 17.66
C VAL A 253 21.24 -6.50 16.87
N PRO A 254 20.81 -5.93 15.74
CA PRO A 254 19.82 -6.57 14.87
C PRO A 254 20.31 -7.93 14.36
N ASP A 255 19.39 -8.89 14.30
CA ASP A 255 19.69 -10.18 13.68
C ASP A 255 19.67 -10.08 12.14
N ILE A 256 20.32 -11.03 11.47
CA ILE A 256 20.43 -11.07 10.01
C ILE A 256 20.07 -12.47 9.53
N LEU A 257 19.16 -12.55 8.59
CA LEU A 257 18.80 -13.78 7.91
C LEU A 257 19.74 -14.06 6.72
N GLN A 258 20.02 -15.33 6.50
CA GLN A 258 20.79 -15.79 5.35
C GLN A 258 19.93 -16.69 4.46
N ASN A 259 19.95 -16.43 3.16
CA ASN A 259 19.34 -17.25 2.14
C ASN A 259 20.37 -17.52 1.02
N GLY A 260 20.87 -18.74 0.97
CA GLY A 260 22.00 -19.07 0.08
C GLY A 260 23.25 -18.24 0.45
N ASP A 261 23.77 -17.50 -0.52
CA ASP A 261 24.95 -16.64 -0.35
C ASP A 261 24.59 -15.18 0.01
N GLU A 262 23.30 -14.87 0.09
CA GLU A 262 22.81 -13.50 0.38
C GLU A 262 22.36 -13.34 1.83
N TYR A 263 22.54 -12.14 2.35
CA TYR A 263 22.08 -11.74 3.66
C TYR A 263 20.94 -10.72 3.54
N PHE A 264 19.93 -10.84 4.41
CA PHE A 264 18.77 -9.96 4.45
C PHE A 264 18.56 -9.43 5.87
N PHE A 265 18.18 -8.16 5.96
CA PHE A 265 17.78 -7.53 7.22
C PHE A 265 16.30 -7.82 7.49
N PRO A 266 15.96 -8.61 8.52
CA PRO A 266 14.57 -8.96 8.79
C PRO A 266 13.85 -7.82 9.51
N VAL A 267 12.65 -7.50 9.05
CA VAL A 267 11.68 -6.66 9.77
C VAL A 267 10.31 -7.32 9.74
N PHE A 268 9.44 -6.95 10.68
CA PHE A 268 8.12 -7.53 10.80
C PHE A 268 7.08 -6.43 10.99
N THR A 269 5.88 -6.64 10.44
CA THR A 269 4.78 -5.69 10.57
C THR A 269 4.18 -5.68 11.98
N SER A 270 4.30 -6.78 12.73
CA SER A 270 3.95 -6.88 14.15
C SER A 270 4.84 -7.90 14.86
N GLU A 271 4.76 -7.95 16.19
CA GLU A 271 5.48 -8.95 16.98
C GLU A 271 5.02 -10.37 16.67
N GLU A 272 3.72 -10.56 16.41
CA GLU A 272 3.11 -11.86 16.10
C GLU A 272 3.67 -12.46 14.81
N GLU A 273 4.02 -11.61 13.83
CA GLU A 273 4.60 -12.06 12.55
C GLU A 273 6.00 -12.67 12.70
N MET A 274 6.66 -12.46 13.83
CA MET A 274 7.92 -13.12 14.16
C MET A 274 7.72 -14.59 14.56
N GLY A 275 6.55 -14.95 15.11
CA GLY A 275 6.26 -16.28 15.60
C GLY A 275 7.32 -16.82 16.57
N GLU A 276 7.62 -18.11 16.50
CA GLU A 276 8.63 -18.80 17.32
C GLU A 276 10.05 -18.22 17.14
N TYR A 277 10.34 -17.67 15.95
CA TYR A 277 11.64 -17.01 15.70
C TYR A 277 11.88 -15.83 16.65
N GLY A 278 10.83 -15.04 16.92
CA GLY A 278 10.90 -13.86 17.79
C GLY A 278 11.10 -14.16 19.28
N GLU A 279 10.86 -15.39 19.73
CA GLU A 279 10.94 -15.74 21.18
C GLU A 279 12.33 -15.57 21.77
N ARG A 280 13.36 -15.74 20.97
CA ARG A 280 14.78 -15.64 21.38
C ARG A 280 15.38 -14.25 21.26
N PHE A 281 14.63 -13.26 20.80
CA PHE A 281 15.11 -11.91 20.57
C PHE A 281 14.39 -10.86 21.40
N SER A 282 15.11 -9.79 21.72
CA SER A 282 14.48 -8.53 22.07
C SER A 282 13.86 -7.91 20.83
N LYS A 283 12.67 -7.36 20.97
CA LYS A 283 11.90 -6.80 19.85
C LYS A 283 11.94 -5.28 19.94
N VAL A 284 12.45 -4.63 18.90
CA VAL A 284 12.60 -3.18 18.85
C VAL A 284 11.66 -2.63 17.77
N ALA A 285 10.68 -1.82 18.18
CA ALA A 285 9.86 -1.06 17.26
C ALA A 285 10.63 0.19 16.78
N CYS A 286 10.64 0.43 15.48
CA CYS A 286 11.23 1.63 14.89
C CYS A 286 10.53 1.99 13.58
N HIS A 287 10.76 3.21 13.09
CA HIS A 287 10.33 3.59 11.75
C HIS A 287 11.08 2.77 10.68
N PHE A 288 10.38 2.44 9.58
CA PHE A 288 11.01 1.70 8.47
C PHE A 288 12.29 2.36 7.97
N LEU A 289 12.34 3.68 7.87
CA LEU A 289 13.55 4.41 7.47
C LEU A 289 14.72 4.25 8.46
N GLU A 290 14.45 4.04 9.74
CA GLU A 290 15.48 3.73 10.74
C GLU A 290 15.98 2.30 10.55
N ALA A 291 15.07 1.34 10.32
CA ALA A 291 15.44 -0.04 9.99
C ALA A 291 16.24 -0.10 8.68
N GLU A 292 15.86 0.66 7.66
CA GLU A 292 16.58 0.80 6.39
C GLU A 292 17.99 1.34 6.61
N ASN A 293 18.16 2.36 7.45
CA ASN A 293 19.48 2.89 7.78
C ASN A 293 20.33 1.86 8.54
N MET A 294 19.75 1.07 9.44
CA MET A 294 20.45 -0.04 10.11
C MET A 294 20.89 -1.11 9.08
N ALA A 295 20.00 -1.48 8.14
CA ALA A 295 20.30 -2.42 7.07
C ALA A 295 21.41 -1.92 6.14
N ARG A 296 21.38 -0.65 5.77
CA ARG A 296 22.39 0.02 4.92
C ARG A 296 23.79 -0.01 5.53
N ASN A 297 23.87 0.20 6.83
CA ASN A 297 25.13 0.28 7.58
C ASN A 297 25.56 -1.06 8.20
N ASN A 298 24.87 -2.17 7.87
CA ASN A 298 25.22 -3.48 8.39
C ASN A 298 26.52 -4.01 7.78
N GLU A 299 27.41 -4.56 8.62
CA GLU A 299 28.73 -5.06 8.24
C GLU A 299 28.66 -6.23 7.21
N ARG A 300 27.55 -6.98 7.19
CA ARG A 300 27.34 -8.09 6.26
C ARG A 300 26.91 -7.67 4.86
N ASN A 301 26.79 -6.38 4.59
CA ASN A 301 26.37 -5.85 3.30
C ASN A 301 25.11 -6.54 2.76
N VAL A 302 24.02 -6.42 3.50
CA VAL A 302 22.75 -7.10 3.16
C VAL A 302 22.24 -6.73 1.77
N ALA A 303 21.66 -7.71 1.05
CA ALA A 303 21.07 -7.55 -0.27
C ALA A 303 19.75 -6.73 -0.24
N GLY A 304 19.09 -6.68 0.92
CA GLY A 304 17.85 -5.95 1.10
C GLY A 304 17.25 -6.16 2.49
N ILE A 305 16.04 -5.61 2.66
CA ILE A 305 15.18 -5.88 3.80
C ILE A 305 14.17 -6.94 3.40
N VAL A 306 13.95 -7.94 4.27
CA VAL A 306 12.83 -8.88 4.13
C VAL A 306 11.80 -8.60 5.22
N ILE A 307 10.55 -8.35 4.78
CA ILE A 307 9.43 -8.08 5.67
C ILE A 307 8.63 -9.38 5.85
N ASN A 308 8.25 -9.74 7.09
CA ASN A 308 7.46 -10.93 7.43
C ASN A 308 8.03 -12.23 6.84
N ALA A 309 9.33 -12.46 7.03
CA ALA A 309 10.10 -13.54 6.38
C ALA A 309 9.50 -14.96 6.53
N PHE A 310 8.67 -15.20 7.56
CA PHE A 310 8.16 -16.54 7.90
C PHE A 310 6.66 -16.73 7.62
N THR A 311 5.96 -15.69 7.14
CA THR A 311 4.53 -15.76 6.81
C THR A 311 4.31 -15.36 5.35
N GLU A 312 4.14 -14.07 5.07
CA GLU A 312 3.92 -13.48 3.74
C GLU A 312 5.13 -12.60 3.37
N PRO A 313 6.26 -13.20 2.93
CA PRO A 313 7.49 -12.45 2.76
C PRO A 313 7.41 -11.45 1.62
N PHE A 314 7.91 -10.24 1.87
CA PHE A 314 8.13 -9.22 0.86
C PHE A 314 9.57 -8.71 0.95
N VAL A 315 10.29 -8.72 -0.17
CA VAL A 315 11.69 -8.26 -0.22
C VAL A 315 11.74 -6.87 -0.82
N VAL A 316 12.36 -5.95 -0.07
CA VAL A 316 12.76 -4.61 -0.53
C VAL A 316 14.25 -4.68 -0.88
N PRO A 317 14.61 -4.72 -2.17
CA PRO A 317 15.99 -4.75 -2.60
C PRO A 317 16.75 -3.48 -2.16
N ARG A 318 18.06 -3.62 -1.93
CA ARG A 318 18.90 -2.49 -1.46
C ARG A 318 18.88 -1.30 -2.43
N GLU A 319 18.72 -1.56 -3.71
CA GLU A 319 18.67 -0.54 -4.77
C GLU A 319 17.48 0.42 -4.61
N LEU A 320 16.40 -0.04 -3.96
CA LEU A 320 15.18 0.76 -3.74
C LEU A 320 15.26 1.66 -2.50
N PHE A 321 16.24 1.47 -1.62
CA PHE A 321 16.35 2.22 -0.38
C PHE A 321 16.39 3.74 -0.60
N ASP A 322 17.22 4.21 -1.54
CA ASP A 322 17.31 5.65 -1.85
C ASP A 322 16.01 6.22 -2.44
N MET A 323 15.27 5.39 -3.18
CA MET A 323 13.99 5.78 -3.77
C MET A 323 12.94 5.95 -2.67
N ILE A 324 12.78 4.95 -1.81
CA ILE A 324 11.81 4.98 -0.69
C ILE A 324 12.13 6.15 0.26
N ALA A 325 13.40 6.38 0.58
CA ALA A 325 13.80 7.47 1.46
C ALA A 325 13.48 8.89 0.89
N ARG A 326 13.34 9.02 -0.43
CA ARG A 326 12.98 10.28 -1.11
C ARG A 326 11.49 10.49 -1.30
N ILE A 327 10.67 9.47 -1.06
CA ILE A 327 9.20 9.62 -1.12
C ILE A 327 8.80 10.62 -0.03
N GLU A 328 7.94 11.58 -0.36
CA GLU A 328 7.35 12.46 0.64
C GLU A 328 6.41 11.70 1.56
N SER A 329 6.34 12.12 2.84
CA SER A 329 5.42 11.51 3.80
C SER A 329 3.98 11.64 3.31
N ALA A 330 3.27 10.52 3.33
CA ALA A 330 1.85 10.49 3.01
C ALA A 330 0.96 10.76 4.24
N ILE A 331 1.55 10.86 5.44
CA ILE A 331 0.81 11.16 6.67
C ILE A 331 0.33 12.61 6.61
N GLU A 332 -0.99 12.80 6.56
CA GLU A 332 -1.59 14.12 6.73
C GLU A 332 -1.38 14.62 8.17
N VAL A 333 -0.67 15.72 8.30
CA VAL A 333 -0.55 16.44 9.58
C VAL A 333 -1.89 17.16 9.80
N GLN A 334 -2.74 16.61 10.64
CA GLN A 334 -3.91 17.34 11.13
C GLN A 334 -3.40 18.55 11.93
N ILE A 335 -3.50 19.74 11.29
CA ILE A 335 -3.16 21.05 11.90
C ILE A 335 -4.32 21.51 12.75
#